data_15311dfd4f29adb30a416ad06c917a76
#
_entry.id   15311dfd4f29adb30a416ad06c917a76
#
_cell.length_a   1.000
_cell.length_b   1.000
_cell.length_c   1.000
_cell.angle_alpha   90.00
_cell.angle_beta   90.00
_cell.angle_gamma   90.00
#
_symmetry.space_group_name_H-M   'P 1'
#
loop_
_entity.id
_entity.type
_entity.pdbx_description
1 polymer ?
#
loop_
_entity_poly.entity_id
_entity_poly.type
_entity_poly.pdbx_seq_one_letter_code
_entity_poly.pdbx_strand_id
1 'polypeptide(L)'
;MLRQSELFSTYNTRINDDTFEGEYNGLSFKISETNLKQVSGSGRNRRVDRVFKGVIILIDSNKTTNSKTIIATKGDQNIRNNATGTIATLLTSVIIIVLGCLLEDTFKIGIGIFLLIVFSLLALCQKIDNEKEMSSMELEDPEFNKKYNAYSQDQIEGRYLITTSFMERFKNLHTAFGTTKAKCAFVGDKIMFALSTHKNLFELSEGIFCSLKDPKQTKVFYDEISAIYDIIDYFKFDEKIGL
;
A
#
# COMPACT_ATOMS: atom_id res chain seq x y z
N MET A 1 4.48 -5.81 -8.42
CA MET A 1 3.77 -5.84 -7.10
C MET A 1 3.81 -4.51 -6.36
N LEU A 2 4.97 -3.93 -5.94
CA LEU A 2 5.04 -2.70 -5.13
C LEU A 2 4.23 -1.52 -5.68
N ARG A 3 4.27 -1.27 -6.99
CA ARG A 3 3.49 -0.19 -7.62
C ARG A 3 2.01 -0.57 -7.80
N GLN A 4 1.73 -1.83 -8.06
CA GLN A 4 0.37 -2.34 -8.26
C GLN A 4 -0.45 -2.38 -6.97
N SER A 5 0.23 -2.53 -5.81
CA SER A 5 -0.42 -2.55 -4.50
C SER A 5 -1.03 -1.22 -4.08
N GLU A 6 -0.58 -0.10 -4.65
CA GLU A 6 -0.99 1.26 -4.30
C GLU A 6 -0.79 1.64 -2.81
N LEU A 7 -0.03 0.81 -2.08
CA LEU A 7 0.28 1.06 -0.67
C LEU A 7 1.22 2.25 -0.45
N PHE A 8 1.89 2.72 -1.51
CA PHE A 8 2.88 3.77 -1.42
C PHE A 8 2.59 4.89 -2.40
N SER A 9 2.81 6.13 -1.97
CA SER A 9 2.86 7.27 -2.88
C SER A 9 4.00 7.11 -3.89
N THR A 10 4.08 8.02 -4.85
CA THR A 10 5.13 7.99 -5.90
C THR A 10 6.52 7.98 -5.29
N TYR A 11 7.37 7.08 -5.76
CA TYR A 11 8.79 6.99 -5.41
C TYR A 11 9.64 6.69 -6.65
N ASN A 12 10.88 7.16 -6.66
CA ASN A 12 11.84 6.91 -7.75
C ASN A 12 13.12 6.21 -7.29
N THR A 13 13.32 6.07 -6.00
CA THR A 13 14.48 5.38 -5.43
C THR A 13 14.03 4.29 -4.47
N ARG A 14 14.56 3.09 -4.67
CA ARG A 14 14.37 1.93 -3.79
C ARG A 14 15.72 1.40 -3.38
N ILE A 15 15.89 1.21 -2.09
CA ILE A 15 17.07 0.58 -1.49
C ILE A 15 16.53 -0.61 -0.69
N ASN A 16 17.00 -1.80 -1.00
CA ASN A 16 16.79 -2.98 -0.17
C ASN A 16 18.08 -3.24 0.59
N ASP A 17 17.94 -3.49 1.87
CA ASP A 17 19.03 -3.93 2.73
C ASP A 17 19.02 -5.46 2.77
N ASP A 18 18.50 -6.06 3.83
CA ASP A 18 18.37 -7.50 3.93
C ASP A 18 17.18 -8.04 3.16
N THR A 19 17.35 -9.20 2.53
CA THR A 19 16.29 -9.90 1.81
C THR A 19 16.37 -11.40 2.10
N PHE A 20 15.25 -11.96 2.55
CA PHE A 20 15.07 -13.38 2.81
C PHE A 20 13.97 -13.93 1.91
N GLU A 21 14.24 -15.07 1.31
CA GLU A 21 13.26 -15.79 0.49
C GLU A 21 13.17 -17.23 1.00
N GLY A 22 11.96 -17.77 1.02
CA GLY A 22 11.72 -19.12 1.49
C GLY A 22 10.38 -19.65 1.07
N GLU A 23 10.13 -20.88 1.47
CA GLU A 23 8.84 -21.56 1.31
C GLU A 23 8.43 -22.13 2.67
N TYR A 24 7.17 -21.90 3.03
CA TYR A 24 6.58 -22.44 4.24
C TYR A 24 5.17 -22.93 3.95
N ASN A 25 4.90 -24.19 4.31
CA ASN A 25 3.62 -24.87 4.05
C ASN A 25 3.16 -24.81 2.58
N GLY A 26 4.09 -24.81 1.61
CA GLY A 26 3.81 -24.75 0.17
C GLY A 26 3.46 -23.36 -0.34
N LEU A 27 3.66 -22.32 0.47
CA LEU A 27 3.56 -20.92 0.04
C LEU A 27 4.94 -20.29 0.02
N SER A 28 5.31 -19.73 -1.12
CA SER A 28 6.56 -18.94 -1.24
C SER A 28 6.39 -17.59 -0.58
N PHE A 29 7.41 -17.14 0.13
CA PHE A 29 7.43 -15.84 0.75
C PHE A 29 8.77 -15.13 0.54
N LYS A 30 8.71 -13.80 0.56
CA LYS A 30 9.88 -12.93 0.49
C LYS A 30 9.75 -11.80 1.51
N ILE A 31 10.76 -11.65 2.34
CA ILE A 31 10.88 -10.59 3.34
C ILE A 31 12.01 -9.67 2.91
N SER A 32 11.79 -8.36 2.87
CA SER A 32 12.83 -7.40 2.49
C SER A 32 12.78 -6.18 3.38
N GLU A 33 13.90 -5.80 3.98
CA GLU A 33 14.05 -4.47 4.55
C GLU A 33 14.19 -3.46 3.41
N THR A 34 13.27 -2.51 3.32
CA THR A 34 13.13 -1.63 2.16
C THR A 34 13.00 -0.17 2.58
N ASN A 35 13.73 0.70 1.86
CA ASN A 35 13.64 2.15 1.99
C ASN A 35 13.24 2.74 0.64
N LEU A 36 12.03 3.33 0.57
CA LEU A 36 11.51 4.00 -0.61
C LEU A 36 11.63 5.52 -0.43
N LYS A 37 12.18 6.19 -1.43
CA LYS A 37 12.38 7.64 -1.41
C LYS A 37 11.89 8.25 -2.72
N GLN A 38 11.38 9.48 -2.61
CA GLN A 38 11.14 10.37 -3.74
C GLN A 38 12.23 11.43 -3.75
N VAL A 39 13.10 11.39 -4.73
CA VAL A 39 14.15 12.38 -4.95
C VAL A 39 13.70 13.32 -6.04
N SER A 40 13.67 14.62 -5.75
CA SER A 40 13.30 15.68 -6.69
C SER A 40 14.35 16.79 -6.69
N GLY A 41 14.41 17.54 -7.81
CA GLY A 41 15.41 18.60 -8.00
C GLY A 41 16.82 18.10 -8.25
N SER A 42 17.75 19.02 -8.45
CA SER A 42 19.18 18.75 -8.68
C SER A 42 20.07 19.78 -7.98
N GLY A 43 21.33 19.41 -7.75
CA GLY A 43 22.32 20.30 -7.13
C GLY A 43 21.86 20.81 -5.74
N ARG A 44 21.89 22.14 -5.56
CA ARG A 44 21.52 22.78 -4.28
C ARG A 44 20.03 22.67 -3.93
N ASN A 45 19.15 22.42 -4.91
CA ASN A 45 17.71 22.29 -4.73
C ASN A 45 17.24 20.83 -4.65
N ARG A 46 18.15 19.90 -4.38
CA ARG A 46 17.81 18.49 -4.23
C ARG A 46 17.02 18.28 -2.94
N ARG A 47 15.80 17.73 -3.09
CA ARG A 47 14.93 17.34 -1.99
C ARG A 47 14.77 15.81 -1.99
N VAL A 48 14.82 15.21 -0.81
CA VAL A 48 14.64 13.76 -0.62
C VAL A 48 13.53 13.55 0.40
N ASP A 49 12.38 13.12 -0.09
CA ASP A 49 11.24 12.78 0.75
C ASP A 49 11.20 11.26 0.96
N ARG A 50 11.13 10.82 2.22
CA ARG A 50 11.01 9.41 2.56
C ARG A 50 9.55 8.98 2.42
N VAL A 51 9.29 8.03 1.52
CA VAL A 51 7.97 7.46 1.28
C VAL A 51 7.69 6.30 2.24
N PHE A 52 8.68 5.44 2.46
CA PHE A 52 8.57 4.28 3.34
C PHE A 52 9.96 3.85 3.83
N LYS A 53 10.07 3.44 5.08
CA LYS A 53 11.19 2.65 5.62
C LYS A 53 10.63 1.57 6.51
N GLY A 54 11.06 0.31 6.30
CA GLY A 54 10.63 -0.83 7.09
C GLY A 54 10.68 -2.13 6.33
N VAL A 55 9.91 -3.10 6.80
CA VAL A 55 9.86 -4.45 6.22
C VAL A 55 8.69 -4.59 5.27
N ILE A 56 8.96 -5.19 4.13
CA ILE A 56 7.95 -5.65 3.16
C ILE A 56 7.99 -7.17 3.15
N ILE A 57 6.83 -7.78 3.44
CA ILE A 57 6.61 -9.22 3.37
C ILE A 57 5.70 -9.45 2.18
N LEU A 58 6.15 -10.26 1.24
CA LEU A 58 5.39 -10.71 0.08
C LEU A 58 5.14 -12.21 0.23
N ILE A 59 3.89 -12.62 0.10
CA ILE A 59 3.47 -14.01 0.14
C ILE A 59 2.79 -14.31 -1.17
N ASP A 60 3.17 -15.41 -1.83
CA ASP A 60 2.49 -15.92 -3.00
C ASP A 60 1.29 -16.75 -2.54
N SER A 61 0.08 -16.29 -2.87
CA SER A 61 -1.16 -16.99 -2.52
C SER A 61 -1.49 -18.04 -3.57
N ASN A 62 -1.98 -19.20 -3.14
CA ASN A 62 -2.49 -20.21 -4.05
C ASN A 62 -3.87 -19.84 -4.63
N LYS A 63 -4.49 -18.78 -4.11
CA LYS A 63 -5.76 -18.23 -4.61
C LYS A 63 -5.51 -16.90 -5.32
N THR A 64 -6.17 -16.70 -6.44
CA THR A 64 -6.12 -15.44 -7.18
C THR A 64 -7.33 -14.60 -6.80
N THR A 65 -7.08 -13.37 -6.33
CA THR A 65 -8.13 -12.38 -6.09
C THR A 65 -8.48 -11.66 -7.39
N ASN A 66 -9.78 -11.46 -7.65
CA ASN A 66 -10.26 -10.76 -8.83
C ASN A 66 -10.29 -9.23 -8.64
N SER A 67 -10.23 -8.79 -7.40
CA SER A 67 -10.26 -7.39 -7.02
C SER A 67 -9.12 -7.05 -6.08
N LYS A 68 -8.77 -5.77 -6.06
CA LYS A 68 -7.76 -5.26 -5.14
C LYS A 68 -8.41 -4.91 -3.80
N THR A 69 -7.79 -5.36 -2.71
CA THR A 69 -8.20 -5.02 -1.35
C THR A 69 -7.00 -4.49 -0.57
N ILE A 70 -7.17 -3.37 0.12
CA ILE A 70 -6.10 -2.68 0.86
C ILE A 70 -6.54 -2.43 2.29
N ILE A 71 -5.63 -2.65 3.22
CA ILE A 71 -5.75 -2.26 4.62
C ILE A 71 -4.59 -1.32 4.95
N ALA A 72 -4.85 -0.26 5.71
CA ALA A 72 -3.80 0.62 6.18
C ALA A 72 -4.13 1.24 7.52
N THR A 73 -3.11 1.51 8.32
CA THR A 73 -3.24 2.26 9.58
C THR A 73 -3.84 3.64 9.29
N LYS A 74 -4.81 4.08 10.10
CA LYS A 74 -5.43 5.41 10.00
C LYS A 74 -4.38 6.52 10.06
N GLY A 75 -4.62 7.56 9.26
CA GLY A 75 -3.68 8.69 9.15
C GLY A 75 -2.42 8.40 8.35
N ASP A 76 -2.33 7.26 7.66
CA ASP A 76 -1.26 7.04 6.70
C ASP A 76 -1.58 7.75 5.37
N GLN A 77 -0.97 8.92 5.18
CA GLN A 77 -1.15 9.76 3.99
C GLN A 77 -0.42 9.24 2.74
N ASN A 78 0.37 8.17 2.87
CA ASN A 78 1.16 7.62 1.77
C ASN A 78 0.39 6.63 0.89
N ILE A 79 -0.91 6.45 1.11
CA ILE A 79 -1.77 5.73 0.17
C ILE A 79 -2.06 6.66 -1.00
N ARG A 80 -1.91 6.16 -2.22
CA ARG A 80 -2.11 6.94 -3.42
C ARG A 80 -3.58 7.38 -3.56
N ASN A 81 -3.87 8.63 -3.27
CA ASN A 81 -5.15 9.27 -3.58
C ASN A 81 -5.14 9.72 -5.05
N ASN A 82 -5.78 8.96 -5.93
CA ASN A 82 -5.85 9.27 -7.36
C ASN A 82 -6.90 10.35 -7.71
N ALA A 83 -7.66 10.87 -6.74
CA ALA A 83 -8.88 11.65 -7.00
C ALA A 83 -8.67 13.16 -7.28
N THR A 84 -7.50 13.75 -7.01
CA THR A 84 -7.37 15.22 -7.02
C THR A 84 -7.01 15.84 -8.38
N GLY A 85 -6.49 15.08 -9.32
CA GLY A 85 -6.01 15.61 -10.61
C GLY A 85 -7.14 16.03 -11.58
N THR A 86 -8.20 15.24 -11.64
CA THR A 86 -9.29 15.39 -12.64
C THR A 86 -10.20 16.62 -12.37
N ILE A 87 -10.47 16.89 -11.10
CA ILE A 87 -11.34 18.04 -10.71
C ILE A 87 -10.64 19.37 -10.99
N ALA A 88 -9.34 19.48 -10.70
CA ALA A 88 -8.59 20.72 -10.95
C ALA A 88 -8.51 21.06 -12.44
N THR A 89 -8.34 20.07 -13.32
CA THR A 89 -8.29 20.30 -14.77
C THR A 89 -9.64 20.69 -15.37
N LEU A 90 -10.74 20.12 -14.86
CA LEU A 90 -12.09 20.54 -15.26
C LEU A 90 -12.40 21.98 -14.84
N LEU A 91 -12.02 22.37 -13.63
CA LEU A 91 -12.21 23.74 -13.14
C LEU A 91 -11.42 24.77 -13.98
N THR A 92 -10.19 24.48 -14.35
CA THR A 92 -9.37 25.38 -15.18
C THR A 92 -9.95 25.57 -16.58
N SER A 93 -10.49 24.52 -17.21
CA SER A 93 -11.12 24.62 -18.53
C SER A 93 -12.40 25.46 -18.50
N VAL A 94 -13.22 25.33 -17.45
CA VAL A 94 -14.42 26.17 -17.24
C VAL A 94 -14.04 27.64 -17.05
N ILE A 95 -13.00 27.92 -16.26
CA ILE A 95 -12.52 29.29 -16.04
C ILE A 95 -12.08 29.93 -17.37
N ILE A 96 -11.37 29.20 -18.23
CA ILE A 96 -10.91 29.69 -19.53
C ILE A 96 -12.11 30.04 -20.44
N ILE A 97 -13.17 29.23 -20.45
CA ILE A 97 -14.38 29.46 -21.22
C ILE A 97 -15.09 30.74 -20.73
N VAL A 98 -15.29 30.85 -19.41
CA VAL A 98 -15.94 32.04 -18.80
C VAL A 98 -15.15 33.30 -19.11
N LEU A 99 -13.84 33.27 -19.01
CA LEU A 99 -12.98 34.43 -19.33
C LEU A 99 -13.05 34.78 -20.82
N GLY A 100 -13.12 33.79 -21.71
CA GLY A 100 -13.31 34.00 -23.15
C GLY A 100 -14.65 34.66 -23.47
N CYS A 101 -15.74 34.25 -22.82
CA CYS A 101 -17.05 34.86 -22.97
C CYS A 101 -17.09 36.30 -22.46
N LEU A 102 -16.43 36.59 -21.34
CA LEU A 102 -16.37 37.94 -20.77
C LEU A 102 -15.57 38.93 -21.63
N LEU A 103 -14.59 38.45 -22.39
CA LEU A 103 -13.73 39.29 -23.25
C LEU A 103 -14.20 39.33 -24.71
N GLU A 104 -15.35 38.73 -25.03
CA GLU A 104 -15.90 38.61 -26.40
C GLU A 104 -14.89 38.01 -27.41
N ASP A 105 -13.97 37.18 -26.94
CA ASP A 105 -12.88 36.62 -27.71
C ASP A 105 -13.26 35.22 -28.19
N THR A 106 -13.80 35.13 -29.39
CA THR A 106 -14.27 33.87 -30.01
C THR A 106 -13.16 32.80 -30.13
N PHE A 107 -11.91 33.27 -30.27
CA PHE A 107 -10.75 32.34 -30.34
C PHE A 107 -10.47 31.64 -28.99
N LYS A 108 -10.54 32.38 -27.89
CA LYS A 108 -10.38 31.82 -26.54
C LYS A 108 -11.52 30.91 -26.15
N ILE A 109 -12.76 31.25 -26.57
CA ILE A 109 -13.91 30.36 -26.38
C ILE A 109 -13.70 29.05 -27.12
N GLY A 110 -13.25 29.09 -28.38
CA GLY A 110 -12.95 27.87 -29.16
C GLY A 110 -11.87 26.99 -28.53
N ILE A 111 -10.78 27.57 -28.02
CA ILE A 111 -9.73 26.87 -27.29
C ILE A 111 -10.29 26.22 -26.01
N GLY A 112 -11.10 26.94 -25.25
CA GLY A 112 -11.71 26.43 -24.03
C GLY A 112 -12.61 25.24 -24.27
N ILE A 113 -13.45 25.27 -25.30
CA ILE A 113 -14.31 24.15 -25.71
C ILE A 113 -13.48 22.95 -26.18
N PHE A 114 -12.46 23.19 -27.00
CA PHE A 114 -11.55 22.12 -27.45
C PHE A 114 -10.85 21.43 -26.26
N LEU A 115 -10.32 22.18 -25.33
CA LEU A 115 -9.70 21.63 -24.10
C LEU A 115 -10.70 20.83 -23.27
N LEU A 116 -11.95 21.30 -23.12
CA LEU A 116 -13.01 20.56 -22.43
C LEU A 116 -13.27 19.21 -23.10
N ILE A 117 -13.37 19.17 -24.42
CA ILE A 117 -13.61 17.94 -25.17
C ILE A 117 -12.42 16.98 -24.99
N VAL A 118 -11.19 17.45 -25.13
CA VAL A 118 -9.97 16.63 -24.97
C VAL A 118 -9.88 16.10 -23.54
N PHE A 119 -10.10 16.92 -22.51
CA PHE A 119 -10.06 16.49 -21.11
C PHE A 119 -11.20 15.53 -20.76
N SER A 120 -12.41 15.72 -21.32
CA SER A 120 -13.51 14.80 -21.11
C SER A 120 -13.26 13.44 -21.77
N LEU A 121 -12.66 13.42 -22.96
CA LEU A 121 -12.23 12.18 -23.63
C LEU A 121 -11.12 11.47 -22.84
N LEU A 122 -10.12 12.19 -22.36
CA LEU A 122 -9.07 11.63 -21.52
C LEU A 122 -9.62 11.10 -20.19
N ALA A 123 -10.57 11.79 -19.57
CA ALA A 123 -11.24 11.33 -18.35
C ALA A 123 -12.10 10.08 -18.61
N LEU A 124 -12.75 9.99 -19.77
CA LEU A 124 -13.47 8.79 -20.20
C LEU A 124 -12.52 7.62 -20.46
N CYS A 125 -11.41 7.83 -21.15
CA CYS A 125 -10.37 6.82 -21.35
C CYS A 125 -9.79 6.35 -20.01
N GLN A 126 -9.49 7.27 -19.09
CA GLN A 126 -9.04 6.93 -17.74
C GLN A 126 -10.09 6.17 -16.92
N LYS A 127 -11.38 6.44 -17.14
CA LYS A 127 -12.47 5.74 -16.46
C LYS A 127 -12.70 4.33 -17.05
N ILE A 128 -12.38 4.10 -18.31
CA ILE A 128 -12.42 2.79 -18.96
C ILE A 128 -11.22 1.93 -18.53
N ASP A 129 -10.04 2.55 -18.35
CA ASP A 129 -8.84 1.88 -17.81
C ASP A 129 -8.84 1.78 -16.27
N ASN A 130 -9.67 2.53 -15.57
CA ASN A 130 -9.80 2.42 -14.12
C ASN A 130 -10.57 1.14 -13.80
N GLU A 131 -9.83 0.11 -13.41
CA GLU A 131 -10.24 -0.87 -12.43
C GLU A 131 -11.25 -0.24 -11.45
N LYS A 132 -12.30 -0.96 -11.10
CA LYS A 132 -13.34 -0.53 -10.16
C LYS A 132 -12.78 0.36 -9.06
N GLU A 133 -13.36 1.52 -8.86
CA GLU A 133 -12.94 2.47 -7.83
C GLU A 133 -12.97 1.81 -6.45
N MET A 134 -11.89 1.95 -5.68
CA MET A 134 -11.83 1.38 -4.34
C MET A 134 -12.75 2.14 -3.40
N SER A 135 -13.68 1.44 -2.79
CA SER A 135 -14.59 1.97 -1.79
C SER A 135 -14.16 1.59 -0.37
N SER A 136 -14.41 2.49 0.57
CA SER A 136 -14.17 2.23 1.99
C SER A 136 -15.06 1.11 2.49
N MET A 137 -14.51 0.22 3.27
CA MET A 137 -15.18 -0.94 3.84
C MET A 137 -15.08 -0.89 5.36
N GLU A 138 -16.22 -0.98 6.03
CA GLU A 138 -16.29 -1.16 7.47
C GLU A 138 -16.31 -2.65 7.78
N LEU A 139 -15.42 -3.07 8.67
CA LEU A 139 -15.22 -4.45 9.07
C LEU A 139 -15.97 -4.76 10.36
N GLU A 140 -16.08 -6.04 10.70
CA GLU A 140 -16.87 -6.51 11.84
C GLU A 140 -16.23 -6.19 13.21
N ASP A 141 -14.89 -6.04 13.28
CA ASP A 141 -14.18 -5.71 14.52
C ASP A 141 -14.08 -4.18 14.72
N PRO A 142 -14.82 -3.59 15.70
CA PRO A 142 -14.77 -2.15 15.96
C PRO A 142 -13.38 -1.66 16.39
N GLU A 143 -12.61 -2.50 17.11
CA GLU A 143 -11.26 -2.14 17.56
C GLU A 143 -10.28 -2.10 16.36
N PHE A 144 -10.47 -3.01 15.40
CA PHE A 144 -9.73 -2.96 14.14
C PHE A 144 -10.08 -1.69 13.36
N ASN A 145 -11.36 -1.36 13.23
CA ASN A 145 -11.84 -0.17 12.53
C ASN A 145 -11.39 1.14 13.22
N LYS A 146 -11.10 1.16 14.51
CA LYS A 146 -10.52 2.34 15.16
C LYS A 146 -9.08 2.60 14.71
N LYS A 147 -8.31 1.56 14.43
CA LYS A 147 -6.88 1.63 14.11
C LYS A 147 -6.58 1.61 12.62
N TYR A 148 -7.39 0.91 11.83
CA TYR A 148 -7.17 0.69 10.40
C TYR A 148 -8.35 1.16 9.56
N ASN A 149 -8.05 1.51 8.30
CA ASN A 149 -9.01 1.66 7.23
C ASN A 149 -8.85 0.50 6.25
N ALA A 150 -9.96 -0.02 5.76
CA ALA A 150 -9.99 -1.02 4.69
C ALA A 150 -10.69 -0.45 3.45
N TYR A 151 -10.16 -0.78 2.29
CA TYR A 151 -10.68 -0.38 0.98
C TYR A 151 -10.67 -1.58 0.05
N SER A 152 -11.73 -1.75 -0.73
CA SER A 152 -11.82 -2.82 -1.73
C SER A 152 -12.52 -2.36 -2.98
N GLN A 153 -12.15 -2.93 -4.12
CA GLN A 153 -12.85 -2.79 -5.39
C GLN A 153 -14.13 -3.67 -5.44
N ASP A 154 -14.13 -4.78 -4.68
CA ASP A 154 -15.28 -5.63 -4.43
C ASP A 154 -15.42 -5.87 -2.93
N GLN A 155 -16.50 -5.33 -2.35
CA GLN A 155 -16.72 -5.42 -0.90
C GLN A 155 -17.04 -6.84 -0.42
N ILE A 156 -17.62 -7.67 -1.27
CA ILE A 156 -17.92 -9.06 -0.93
C ILE A 156 -16.60 -9.83 -0.83
N GLU A 157 -15.79 -9.80 -1.90
CA GLU A 157 -14.47 -10.44 -1.89
C GLU A 157 -13.58 -9.90 -0.77
N GLY A 158 -13.57 -8.58 -0.55
CA GLY A 158 -12.81 -7.95 0.53
C GLY A 158 -13.17 -8.47 1.92
N ARG A 159 -14.47 -8.71 2.20
CA ARG A 159 -14.92 -9.28 3.49
C ARG A 159 -14.51 -10.75 3.64
N TYR A 160 -14.47 -11.51 2.55
CA TYR A 160 -13.94 -12.87 2.57
C TYR A 160 -12.45 -12.93 2.87
N LEU A 161 -11.68 -11.95 2.38
CA LEU A 161 -10.24 -11.87 2.62
C LEU A 161 -9.91 -11.40 4.03
N ILE A 162 -10.70 -10.44 4.56
CA ILE A 162 -10.44 -9.79 5.86
C ILE A 162 -11.40 -10.34 6.91
N THR A 163 -11.25 -11.60 7.26
CA THR A 163 -12.00 -12.23 8.35
C THR A 163 -11.52 -11.75 9.73
N THR A 164 -12.29 -12.05 10.78
CA THR A 164 -11.90 -11.75 12.17
C THR A 164 -10.56 -12.42 12.53
N SER A 165 -10.33 -13.64 12.07
CA SER A 165 -9.05 -14.35 12.25
C SER A 165 -7.90 -13.66 11.55
N PHE A 166 -8.10 -13.15 10.33
CA PHE A 166 -7.10 -12.34 9.64
C PHE A 166 -6.79 -11.06 10.41
N MET A 167 -7.83 -10.34 10.85
CA MET A 167 -7.67 -9.10 11.61
C MET A 167 -6.83 -9.27 12.87
N GLU A 168 -7.04 -10.39 13.59
CA GLU A 168 -6.25 -10.73 14.78
C GLU A 168 -4.78 -10.98 14.43
N ARG A 169 -4.49 -11.79 13.42
CA ARG A 169 -3.12 -12.06 12.96
C ARG A 169 -2.41 -10.82 12.43
N PHE A 170 -3.13 -9.97 11.71
CA PHE A 170 -2.59 -8.70 11.26
C PHE A 170 -2.22 -7.76 12.41
N LYS A 171 -3.06 -7.70 13.47
CA LYS A 171 -2.73 -6.96 14.70
C LYS A 171 -1.49 -7.55 15.39
N ASN A 172 -1.39 -8.87 15.46
CA ASN A 172 -0.24 -9.57 16.06
C ASN A 172 1.05 -9.30 15.27
N LEU A 173 1.01 -9.39 13.94
CA LEU A 173 2.13 -9.05 13.06
C LEU A 173 2.58 -7.61 13.29
N HIS A 174 1.65 -6.65 13.33
CA HIS A 174 1.95 -5.24 13.60
C HIS A 174 2.63 -5.06 14.96
N THR A 175 2.20 -5.80 15.98
CA THR A 175 2.72 -5.71 17.35
C THR A 175 4.08 -6.38 17.48
N ALA A 176 4.28 -7.57 16.90
CA ALA A 176 5.53 -8.31 16.94
C ALA A 176 6.71 -7.50 16.39
N PHE A 177 6.49 -6.83 15.27
CA PHE A 177 7.52 -5.96 14.68
C PHE A 177 7.65 -4.61 15.41
N GLY A 178 6.80 -4.30 16.38
CA GLY A 178 6.82 -3.03 17.12
C GLY A 178 6.74 -1.81 16.21
N THR A 179 5.96 -1.92 15.13
CA THR A 179 5.90 -0.93 14.07
C THR A 179 4.92 0.20 14.40
N THR A 180 5.11 1.35 13.76
CA THR A 180 4.21 2.50 13.94
C THR A 180 3.02 2.46 13.01
N LYS A 181 3.22 1.89 11.81
CA LYS A 181 2.19 1.78 10.76
C LYS A 181 2.32 0.44 10.07
N ALA A 182 1.19 -0.19 9.80
CA ALA A 182 1.08 -1.42 9.05
C ALA A 182 0.09 -1.26 7.90
N LYS A 183 0.42 -1.84 6.76
CA LYS A 183 -0.41 -1.89 5.56
C LYS A 183 -0.41 -3.30 5.01
N CYS A 184 -1.50 -3.65 4.33
CA CYS A 184 -1.62 -4.90 3.58
C CYS A 184 -2.33 -4.64 2.25
N ALA A 185 -1.95 -5.35 1.20
CA ALA A 185 -2.65 -5.36 -0.07
C ALA A 185 -2.76 -6.78 -0.61
N PHE A 186 -3.95 -7.11 -1.07
CA PHE A 186 -4.26 -8.31 -1.84
C PHE A 186 -4.37 -7.89 -3.30
N VAL A 187 -3.55 -8.49 -4.18
CA VAL A 187 -3.51 -8.15 -5.61
C VAL A 187 -3.18 -9.40 -6.43
N GLY A 188 -4.17 -9.93 -7.12
CA GLY A 188 -4.03 -11.15 -7.90
C GLY A 188 -3.66 -12.33 -7.01
N ASP A 189 -2.56 -13.00 -7.32
CA ASP A 189 -2.02 -14.14 -6.59
C ASP A 189 -1.06 -13.77 -5.46
N LYS A 190 -0.98 -12.49 -5.08
CA LYS A 190 0.01 -12.00 -4.12
C LYS A 190 -0.59 -11.19 -2.98
N ILE A 191 -0.06 -11.42 -1.80
CA ILE A 191 -0.38 -10.68 -0.59
C ILE A 191 0.87 -9.96 -0.14
N MET A 192 0.76 -8.65 0.07
CA MET A 192 1.88 -7.82 0.48
C MET A 192 1.57 -7.12 1.79
N PHE A 193 2.44 -7.30 2.78
CA PHE A 193 2.45 -6.53 4.02
C PHE A 193 3.58 -5.52 3.98
N ALA A 194 3.34 -4.33 4.50
CA ALA A 194 4.33 -3.28 4.65
C ALA A 194 4.27 -2.71 6.07
N LEU A 195 5.31 -2.96 6.83
CA LEU A 195 5.44 -2.63 8.25
C LEU A 195 6.47 -1.52 8.42
N SER A 196 6.03 -0.30 8.77
CA SER A 196 6.93 0.84 8.93
C SER A 196 7.69 0.75 10.23
N THR A 197 9.01 0.65 10.17
CA THR A 197 9.90 0.65 11.34
C THR A 197 11.15 1.50 11.09
N HIS A 198 11.72 2.01 12.16
CA HIS A 198 13.02 2.68 12.14
C HIS A 198 14.15 1.78 12.65
N LYS A 199 13.80 0.61 13.18
CA LYS A 199 14.78 -0.37 13.64
C LYS A 199 15.46 -1.00 12.43
N ASN A 200 16.75 -1.29 12.54
CA ASN A 200 17.41 -2.29 11.72
C ASN A 200 16.92 -3.65 12.20
N LEU A 201 16.15 -4.31 11.38
CA LEU A 201 15.66 -5.65 11.65
C LEU A 201 16.66 -6.63 11.04
N PHE A 202 16.78 -7.79 11.63
CA PHE A 202 17.68 -8.85 11.16
C PHE A 202 19.19 -8.59 11.36
N GLU A 203 19.59 -7.43 11.88
CA GLU A 203 20.96 -7.22 12.34
C GLU A 203 21.10 -7.66 13.80
N LEU A 204 22.00 -8.57 14.03
CA LEU A 204 22.52 -8.86 15.38
C LEU A 204 23.22 -7.59 15.85
N SER A 205 22.76 -6.99 16.95
CA SER A 205 23.21 -5.67 17.45
C SER A 205 24.68 -5.40 17.23
N GLU A 206 24.99 -4.30 16.54
CA GLU A 206 26.34 -3.78 16.28
C GLU A 206 27.01 -3.27 17.56
N GLY A 207 27.28 -4.14 18.52
CA GLY A 207 28.08 -3.79 19.69
C GLY A 207 29.24 -4.76 19.85
N ILE A 208 30.46 -4.28 19.81
CA ILE A 208 31.67 -5.07 20.10
C ILE A 208 31.54 -5.85 21.43
N PHE A 209 30.60 -5.45 22.28
CA PHE A 209 30.32 -6.04 23.61
C PHE A 209 28.95 -6.74 23.68
N CYS A 210 28.17 -6.83 22.60
CA CYS A 210 26.89 -7.56 22.60
C CYS A 210 27.15 -9.04 22.36
N SER A 211 26.80 -9.85 23.33
CA SER A 211 26.86 -11.29 23.20
C SER A 211 25.80 -11.76 22.19
N LEU A 212 26.19 -12.55 21.19
CA LEU A 212 25.33 -13.29 20.28
C LEU A 212 24.32 -14.23 21.00
N LYS A 213 24.40 -14.31 22.32
CA LYS A 213 23.57 -15.12 23.21
C LYS A 213 22.60 -14.31 24.05
N ASP A 214 22.24 -13.07 23.65
CA ASP A 214 21.24 -12.31 24.41
C ASP A 214 19.85 -12.94 24.20
N PRO A 215 19.27 -13.55 25.25
CA PRO A 215 17.98 -14.22 25.15
C PRO A 215 16.84 -13.28 24.72
N LYS A 216 16.96 -11.97 25.00
CA LYS A 216 15.95 -10.97 24.65
C LYS A 216 15.90 -10.72 23.14
N GLN A 217 17.05 -10.64 22.49
CA GLN A 217 17.12 -10.41 21.03
C GLN A 217 16.66 -11.67 20.28
N THR A 218 17.08 -12.84 20.72
CA THR A 218 16.61 -14.12 20.16
C THR A 218 15.09 -14.25 20.28
N LYS A 219 14.50 -13.82 21.42
CA LYS A 219 13.05 -13.84 21.60
C LYS A 219 12.35 -12.89 20.64
N VAL A 220 12.81 -11.65 20.49
CA VAL A 220 12.22 -10.67 19.56
C VAL A 220 12.24 -11.21 18.13
N PHE A 221 13.38 -11.73 17.68
CA PHE A 221 13.49 -12.34 16.36
C PHE A 221 12.53 -13.53 16.18
N TYR A 222 12.43 -14.39 17.20
CA TYR A 222 11.50 -15.52 17.18
C TYR A 222 10.04 -15.05 17.08
N ASP A 223 9.66 -14.04 17.87
CA ASP A 223 8.29 -13.49 17.88
C ASP A 223 7.95 -12.86 16.50
N GLU A 224 8.90 -12.17 15.86
CA GLU A 224 8.75 -11.60 14.51
C GLU A 224 8.54 -12.69 13.45
N ILE A 225 9.39 -13.71 13.43
CA ILE A 225 9.28 -14.82 12.47
C ILE A 225 8.03 -15.67 12.73
N SER A 226 7.69 -15.92 14.00
CA SER A 226 6.48 -16.65 14.36
C SER A 226 5.22 -15.95 13.85
N ALA A 227 5.15 -14.62 13.99
CA ALA A 227 4.02 -13.85 13.49
C ALA A 227 3.88 -13.91 11.96
N ILE A 228 5.00 -14.02 11.23
CA ILE A 228 4.96 -14.24 9.77
C ILE A 228 4.42 -15.63 9.45
N TYR A 229 4.88 -16.68 10.13
CA TYR A 229 4.39 -18.04 9.92
C TYR A 229 2.90 -18.17 10.28
N ASP A 230 2.45 -17.53 11.36
CA ASP A 230 1.05 -17.52 11.76
C ASP A 230 0.14 -16.91 10.67
N ILE A 231 0.60 -15.87 9.97
CA ILE A 231 -0.17 -15.28 8.90
C ILE A 231 -0.12 -16.10 7.62
N ILE A 232 0.99 -16.80 7.34
CA ILE A 232 1.09 -17.76 6.21
C ILE A 232 0.17 -18.95 6.46
N ASP A 233 0.16 -19.49 7.67
CA ASP A 233 -0.72 -20.61 8.06
C ASP A 233 -2.19 -20.26 7.89
N TYR A 234 -2.59 -19.03 8.19
CA TYR A 234 -3.95 -18.58 7.97
C TYR A 234 -4.38 -18.77 6.50
N PHE A 235 -3.55 -18.33 5.54
CA PHE A 235 -3.87 -18.48 4.11
C PHE A 235 -3.86 -19.94 3.64
N LYS A 236 -3.11 -20.80 4.29
CA LYS A 236 -3.11 -22.24 3.99
C LYS A 236 -4.34 -22.95 4.54
N PHE A 237 -4.82 -22.58 5.73
CA PHE A 237 -6.04 -23.16 6.32
C PHE A 237 -7.28 -22.80 5.53
N ASP A 238 -7.35 -21.59 5.00
CA ASP A 238 -8.47 -21.11 4.20
C ASP A 238 -8.65 -21.93 2.89
N GLU A 239 -7.56 -22.47 2.36
CA GLU A 239 -7.57 -23.37 1.20
C GLU A 239 -8.29 -24.71 1.49
N LYS A 240 -8.23 -25.20 2.75
CA LYS A 240 -8.85 -26.47 3.15
C LYS A 240 -10.35 -26.34 3.45
N ILE A 241 -10.84 -25.15 3.72
CA ILE A 241 -12.24 -24.88 4.08
C ILE A 241 -13.10 -24.67 2.82
N GLY A 242 -12.49 -24.56 1.62
CA GLY A 242 -13.22 -24.47 0.36
C GLY A 242 -13.96 -23.15 0.15
N LEU A 243 -13.48 -22.06 0.74
CA LEU A 243 -13.97 -20.70 0.54
C LEU A 243 -13.24 -19.98 -0.58
#